data_16e9f72c3e3e23518453fec8009e4d74
#
_entry.id   16e9f72c3e3e23518453fec8009e4d74
#
_cell.length_a   1.000
_cell.length_b   1.000
_cell.length_c   1.000
_cell.angle_alpha   90.00
_cell.angle_beta   90.00
_cell.angle_gamma   90.00
#
_symmetry.space_group_name_H-M   'P 1'
#
loop_
_entity.id
_entity.type
_entity.pdbx_description
1 polymer ?
#
loop_
_entity_poly.entity_id
_entity_poly.type
_entity_poly.pdbx_seq_one_letter_code
_entity_poly.pdbx_strand_id
1 'polypeptide(L)'
;PVYAYTSTGSWYYAESEYVNRAGSFLYEPAGSVHTLLVPETNTELTDVWFQIYGANLNLDEGGDVSSVTDATSILAWYRAAAKDLGWDNPPVLTD
;
A
#
# COMPACT_ATOMS: atom_id res chain seq x y z
N PRO A 1 -12.88 2.06 1.61
CA PRO A 1 -11.94 2.45 2.67
C PRO A 1 -10.68 1.61 2.66
N VAL A 2 -9.65 2.09 3.31
CA VAL A 2 -8.37 1.41 3.45
C VAL A 2 -8.02 1.31 4.93
N TYR A 3 -7.52 0.16 5.33
CA TYR A 3 -6.93 -0.05 6.66
C TYR A 3 -5.44 -0.32 6.50
N ALA A 4 -4.63 0.25 7.36
CA ALA A 4 -3.18 0.06 7.32
C ALA A 4 -2.65 -0.32 8.70
N TYR A 5 -1.82 -1.36 8.75
CA TYR A 5 -1.10 -1.77 9.96
C TYR A 5 0.40 -1.69 9.71
N THR A 6 1.11 -0.99 10.57
CA THR A 6 2.56 -0.82 10.47
C THR A 6 3.26 -1.87 11.34
N SER A 7 4.09 -2.71 10.73
CA SER A 7 4.87 -3.71 11.44
C SER A 7 6.25 -3.20 11.84
N THR A 8 6.93 -2.50 10.94
CA THR A 8 8.26 -1.92 11.21
C THR A 8 8.40 -0.56 10.55
N GLY A 9 9.36 0.22 11.02
CA GLY A 9 9.64 1.54 10.49
C GLY A 9 8.62 2.59 10.89
N SER A 10 8.61 3.69 10.16
CA SER A 10 7.62 4.75 10.32
C SER A 10 7.31 5.40 8.99
N TRP A 11 6.12 5.98 8.89
CA TRP A 11 5.68 6.68 7.70
C TRP A 11 4.55 7.65 8.06
N TYR A 12 4.28 8.59 7.19
CA TYR A 12 3.25 9.59 7.43
C TYR A 12 2.67 10.09 6.11
N TYR A 13 1.53 10.76 6.22
CA TYR A 13 0.96 11.48 5.09
C TYR A 13 1.33 12.96 5.19
N ALA A 14 1.70 13.55 4.05
CA ALA A 14 2.05 14.97 3.98
C ALA A 14 0.93 15.88 4.52
N GLU A 15 -0.31 15.44 4.40
CA GLU A 15 -1.52 16.18 4.77
C GLU A 15 -1.91 16.00 6.24
N SER A 16 -1.13 15.24 7.02
CA SER A 16 -1.46 14.91 8.42
C SER A 16 -0.26 15.12 9.33
N GLU A 17 -0.54 15.42 10.60
CA GLU A 17 0.50 15.55 11.63
C GLU A 17 0.88 14.20 12.27
N TYR A 18 0.12 13.13 11.96
CA TYR A 18 0.34 11.84 12.58
C TYR A 18 1.49 11.09 11.90
N VAL A 19 2.32 10.45 12.73
CA VAL A 19 3.34 9.53 12.26
C VAL A 19 2.91 8.11 12.65
N ASN A 20 2.83 7.23 11.65
CA ASN A 20 2.55 5.82 11.88
C ASN A 20 3.85 5.10 12.21
N ARG A 21 3.84 4.30 13.26
CA ARG A 21 5.00 3.55 13.76
C ARG A 21 4.61 2.09 13.95
N ALA A 22 5.58 1.25 14.26
CA ALA A 22 5.30 -0.15 14.57
C ALA A 22 4.16 -0.28 15.58
N GLY A 23 3.13 -1.04 15.22
CA GLY A 23 1.93 -1.20 16.01
C GLY A 23 0.80 -0.21 15.69
N SER A 24 1.05 0.82 14.88
CA SER A 24 0.01 1.76 14.47
C SER A 24 -1.02 1.11 13.55
N PHE A 25 -2.27 1.44 13.77
CA PHE A 25 -3.39 1.02 12.93
C PHE A 25 -4.12 2.26 12.41
N LEU A 26 -4.28 2.37 11.10
CA LEU A 26 -4.86 3.54 10.45
C LEU A 26 -6.09 3.15 9.66
N TYR A 27 -7.11 3.99 9.72
CA TYR A 27 -8.30 3.91 8.86
C TYR A 27 -8.34 5.12 7.93
N GLU A 28 -8.53 4.85 6.64
CA GLU A 28 -8.70 5.88 5.61
C GLU A 28 -10.10 5.77 5.02
N PRO A 29 -10.92 6.81 5.15
CA PRO A 29 -12.25 6.78 4.53
C PRO A 29 -12.14 6.82 3.01
N ALA A 30 -13.18 6.27 2.35
CA ALA A 30 -13.28 6.33 0.89
C ALA A 30 -13.26 7.78 0.41
N GLY A 31 -12.58 8.02 -0.71
CA GLY A 31 -12.50 9.35 -1.33
C GLY A 31 -11.45 10.28 -0.73
N SER A 32 -10.72 9.84 0.30
CA SER A 32 -9.61 10.63 0.84
C SER A 32 -8.37 10.56 -0.06
N VAL A 33 -7.61 11.66 -0.10
CA VAL A 33 -6.39 11.76 -0.92
C VAL A 33 -5.20 12.02 0.00
N HIS A 34 -4.15 11.20 -0.17
CA HIS A 34 -2.99 11.25 0.70
C HIS A 34 -1.69 11.09 -0.07
N THR A 35 -0.65 11.76 0.39
CA THR A 35 0.73 11.61 -0.10
C THR A 35 1.54 10.90 0.97
N LEU A 36 1.97 9.68 0.68
CA LEU A 36 2.74 8.85 1.62
C LEU A 36 4.21 9.23 1.57
N LEU A 37 4.79 9.47 2.73
CA LEU A 37 6.20 9.82 2.90
C LEU A 37 6.83 8.95 3.98
N VAL A 38 8.10 8.62 3.76
CA VAL A 38 8.91 7.91 4.75
C VAL A 38 9.99 8.87 5.26
N PRO A 39 10.12 9.05 6.60
CA PRO A 39 11.14 9.94 7.14
C PRO A 39 12.55 9.53 6.72
N GLU A 40 13.38 10.50 6.34
CA GLU A 40 14.79 10.26 6.00
C GLU A 40 15.59 9.73 7.20
N THR A 41 15.11 9.96 8.40
CA THR A 41 15.73 9.50 9.65
C THR A 41 15.50 8.02 9.94
N ASN A 42 14.65 7.33 9.16
CA ASN A 42 14.43 5.90 9.35
C ASN A 42 15.72 5.11 9.12
N THR A 43 16.03 4.22 10.07
CA THR A 43 17.21 3.34 10.00
C THR A 43 16.85 1.90 9.64
N GLU A 44 15.56 1.61 9.51
CA GLU A 44 15.06 0.29 9.13
C GLU A 44 14.02 0.44 8.01
N LEU A 45 13.74 -0.65 7.32
CA LEU A 45 12.70 -0.69 6.30
C LEU A 45 11.33 -0.43 6.93
N THR A 46 10.52 0.33 6.22
CA THR A 46 9.12 0.54 6.60
C THR A 46 8.27 -0.56 5.97
N ASP A 47 7.61 -1.34 6.79
CA ASP A 47 6.75 -2.44 6.36
C ASP A 47 5.33 -2.18 6.85
N VAL A 48 4.41 -2.05 5.89
CA VAL A 48 3.01 -1.71 6.15
C VAL A 48 2.10 -2.69 5.42
N TRP A 49 1.11 -3.19 6.14
CA TRP A 49 0.04 -4.02 5.58
C TRP A 49 -1.15 -3.15 5.27
N PHE A 50 -1.57 -3.15 4.01
CA PHE A 50 -2.76 -2.42 3.58
C PHE A 50 -3.87 -3.40 3.23
N GLN A 51 -5.05 -3.16 3.78
CA GLN A 51 -6.27 -3.84 3.37
C GLN A 51 -7.15 -2.83 2.66
N ILE A 52 -7.33 -3.03 1.36
CA ILE A 52 -8.01 -2.09 0.48
C ILE A 52 -9.37 -2.68 0.07
N TYR A 53 -10.43 -1.96 0.39
CA TYR A 53 -11.77 -2.28 -0.08
C TYR A 53 -12.07 -1.42 -1.30
N GLY A 54 -12.23 -2.05 -2.47
CA GLY A 54 -12.39 -1.37 -3.73
C GLY A 54 -11.05 -1.11 -4.40
N ALA A 55 -10.76 0.12 -4.71
CA ALA A 55 -9.55 0.48 -5.44
C ALA A 55 -8.84 1.68 -4.82
N ASN A 56 -7.53 1.67 -4.95
CA ASN A 56 -6.67 2.80 -4.63
C ASN A 56 -6.19 3.41 -5.95
N LEU A 57 -6.56 4.67 -6.22
CA LEU A 57 -6.14 5.36 -7.43
C LEU A 57 -4.81 6.06 -7.15
N ASN A 58 -3.77 5.67 -7.87
CA ASN A 58 -2.46 6.27 -7.72
C ASN A 58 -2.33 7.47 -8.67
N LEU A 59 -2.07 8.64 -8.10
CA LEU A 59 -2.00 9.88 -8.86
C LEU A 59 -0.55 10.23 -9.17
N ASP A 60 -0.34 10.85 -10.35
CA ASP A 60 0.94 11.42 -10.70
C ASP A 60 1.08 12.85 -10.12
N GLU A 61 2.18 13.52 -10.43
CA GLU A 61 2.45 14.88 -9.94
C GLU A 61 1.41 15.90 -10.43
N GLY A 62 0.80 15.66 -11.57
CA GLY A 62 -0.24 16.53 -12.13
C GLY A 62 -1.64 16.26 -11.57
N GLY A 63 -1.79 15.24 -10.73
CA GLY A 63 -3.08 14.86 -10.16
C GLY A 63 -3.89 13.90 -11.02
N ASP A 64 -3.32 13.40 -12.11
CA ASP A 64 -3.98 12.43 -12.98
C ASP A 64 -3.72 11.00 -12.50
N VAL A 65 -4.67 10.10 -12.75
CA VAL A 65 -4.52 8.69 -12.39
C VAL A 65 -3.44 8.05 -13.25
N SER A 66 -2.36 7.58 -12.61
CA SER A 66 -1.27 6.88 -13.29
C SER A 66 -1.42 5.37 -13.25
N SER A 67 -2.02 4.84 -12.18
CA SER A 67 -2.28 3.41 -12.03
C SER A 67 -3.39 3.17 -11.02
N VAL A 68 -3.89 1.94 -11.00
CA VAL A 68 -4.95 1.52 -10.08
C VAL A 68 -4.47 0.29 -9.31
N THR A 69 -4.57 0.35 -7.99
CA THR A 69 -4.30 -0.79 -7.11
C THR A 69 -5.63 -1.35 -6.61
N ASP A 70 -5.97 -2.53 -7.07
CA ASP A 70 -7.18 -3.26 -6.67
C ASP A 70 -6.91 -4.77 -6.66
N ALA A 71 -7.93 -5.56 -6.37
CA ALA A 71 -7.78 -7.02 -6.31
C ALA A 71 -7.25 -7.61 -7.63
N THR A 72 -7.69 -7.08 -8.76
CA THR A 72 -7.26 -7.56 -10.08
C THR A 72 -5.80 -7.24 -10.37
N SER A 73 -5.37 -6.00 -10.14
CA SER A 73 -3.99 -5.60 -10.39
C SER A 73 -3.02 -6.28 -9.41
N ILE A 74 -3.39 -6.40 -8.15
CA ILE A 74 -2.57 -7.09 -7.14
C ILE A 74 -2.38 -8.56 -7.51
N LEU A 75 -3.42 -9.23 -7.94
CA LEU A 75 -3.33 -10.62 -8.35
C LEU A 75 -2.40 -10.79 -9.56
N ALA A 76 -2.51 -9.90 -10.54
CA ALA A 76 -1.64 -9.93 -11.72
C ALA A 76 -0.17 -9.71 -11.34
N TRP A 77 0.12 -8.75 -10.47
CA TRP A 77 1.49 -8.48 -10.00
C TRP A 77 2.05 -9.64 -9.19
N TYR A 78 1.24 -10.23 -8.32
CA TYR A 78 1.64 -11.39 -7.52
C TYR A 78 2.06 -12.56 -8.41
N ARG A 79 1.25 -12.89 -9.41
CA ARG A 79 1.54 -13.98 -10.34
C ARG A 79 2.78 -13.71 -11.19
N ALA A 80 2.94 -12.48 -11.67
CA ALA A 80 4.11 -12.08 -12.45
C ALA A 80 5.40 -12.16 -11.62
N ALA A 81 5.39 -11.64 -10.41
CA ALA A 81 6.53 -11.68 -9.51
C ALA A 81 6.90 -13.12 -9.12
N ALA A 82 5.91 -13.95 -8.84
CA ALA A 82 6.14 -15.36 -8.52
C ALA A 82 6.78 -16.10 -9.68
N LYS A 83 6.32 -15.85 -10.92
CA LYS A 83 6.88 -16.45 -12.11
C LYS A 83 8.35 -16.06 -12.31
N ASP A 84 8.69 -14.80 -12.09
CA ASP A 84 10.08 -14.32 -12.18
C ASP A 84 10.99 -15.00 -11.16
N LEU A 85 10.44 -15.45 -10.03
CA LEU A 85 11.16 -16.22 -9.02
C LEU A 85 11.11 -17.75 -9.27
N GLY A 86 10.59 -18.19 -10.41
CA GLY A 86 10.51 -19.59 -10.77
C GLY A 86 9.27 -20.33 -10.25
N TRP A 87 8.28 -19.61 -9.78
CA TRP A 87 7.05 -20.19 -9.22
C TRP A 87 5.88 -19.99 -10.18
N ASP A 88 5.62 -20.98 -11.03
CA ASP A 88 4.64 -20.86 -12.11
C ASP A 88 3.18 -20.83 -11.66
N ASN A 89 2.88 -21.46 -10.53
CA ASN A 89 1.51 -21.57 -10.05
C ASN A 89 1.43 -21.33 -8.53
N PRO A 90 1.64 -20.08 -8.09
CA PRO A 90 1.58 -19.78 -6.67
C PRO A 90 0.15 -19.96 -6.12
N PRO A 91 0.00 -20.36 -4.84
CA PRO A 91 -1.31 -20.55 -4.26
C PRO A 91 -2.07 -19.22 -4.13
N VAL A 92 -3.33 -19.25 -4.55
CA VAL A 92 -4.24 -18.12 -4.43
C VAL A 92 -5.60 -18.65 -3.99
N LEU A 93 -6.14 -18.04 -2.92
CA LEU A 93 -7.51 -18.32 -2.50
C LEU A 93 -8.44 -17.37 -3.24
N THR A 94 -9.34 -17.94 -4.03
CA THR A 94 -10.36 -17.18 -4.75
C THR A 94 -11.72 -17.79 -4.46
N ASP A 95 -12.73 -16.97 -4.43
CA ASP A 95 -14.10 -17.42 -4.25
C ASP A 95 -14.69 -18.05 -5.52
#